data_3c7c0ea38fd0ecaac1764ae7d570b79b
#
_entry.id   3c7c0ea38fd0ecaac1764ae7d570b79b
#
_cell.length_a   1.000
_cell.length_b   1.000
_cell.length_c   1.000
_cell.angle_alpha   90.00
_cell.angle_beta   90.00
_cell.angle_gamma   90.00
#
_symmetry.space_group_name_H-M   'P 1'
#
loop_
_entity.id
_entity.type
_entity.pdbx_description
1 polymer ?
#
loop_
_entity_poly.entity_id
_entity_poly.type
_entity_poly.pdbx_seq_one_letter_code
_entity_poly.pdbx_strand_id
1 'polypeptide(L)'
;DIVEPNEEFSVADFKELGMRNLENIISRGKTPIIAGGTGLYINALTCNMNFTESKKDEEYRKYLMDLTYEKGNEYVHEMLKSIDPVSYREIHPNNRKRVIRALEVYKTTGKAFSEYNAGENFYESPYDIHYFVLNMDREKLYERINLRVDIMMEKGLLDECIKLKEMGYNSSMQSMQGIGYKEILYYLEGNISLEEAVDMIKQGSRNYAKRQLTWFKRDPRVKFLDKDSLSYDEILNYIIKDLEK
;
A
#
# COMPACT_ATOMS: atom_id res chain seq x y z
N ASP A 1 -17.58 -2.92 3.10
CA ASP A 1 -16.76 -2.10 4.00
C ASP A 1 -16.46 -2.88 5.27
N ILE A 2 -15.25 -2.73 5.80
CA ILE A 2 -14.77 -3.53 6.94
C ILE A 2 -14.74 -2.67 8.20
N VAL A 3 -14.35 -1.40 8.06
CA VAL A 3 -14.22 -0.41 9.14
C VAL A 3 -14.79 0.94 8.71
N GLU A 4 -15.12 1.77 9.69
CA GLU A 4 -15.54 3.15 9.44
C GLU A 4 -14.33 4.03 9.07
N PRO A 5 -14.53 5.17 8.36
CA PRO A 5 -13.42 6.02 7.92
C PRO A 5 -12.57 6.61 9.05
N ASN A 6 -13.08 6.73 10.26
CA ASN A 6 -12.37 7.21 11.45
C ASN A 6 -11.63 6.10 12.21
N GLU A 7 -11.80 4.85 11.81
CA GLU A 7 -11.11 3.71 12.42
C GLU A 7 -9.75 3.48 11.74
N GLU A 8 -8.77 3.11 12.54
CA GLU A 8 -7.48 2.70 12.02
C GLU A 8 -7.54 1.26 11.51
N PHE A 9 -6.96 1.04 10.34
CA PHE A 9 -6.85 -0.29 9.74
C PHE A 9 -5.43 -0.53 9.24
N SER A 10 -4.75 -1.45 9.88
CA SER A 10 -3.35 -1.78 9.57
C SER A 10 -3.25 -3.00 8.63
N VAL A 11 -2.04 -3.23 8.11
CA VAL A 11 -1.75 -4.45 7.34
C VAL A 11 -1.82 -5.72 8.23
N ALA A 12 -1.63 -5.61 9.53
CA ALA A 12 -1.79 -6.72 10.46
C ALA A 12 -3.27 -7.11 10.60
N ASP A 13 -4.17 -6.11 10.76
CA ASP A 13 -5.62 -6.33 10.78
C ASP A 13 -6.09 -6.94 9.46
N PHE A 14 -5.57 -6.44 8.33
CA PHE A 14 -5.86 -7.01 7.02
C PHE A 14 -5.41 -8.47 6.92
N LYS A 15 -4.20 -8.81 7.41
CA LYS A 15 -3.71 -10.19 7.41
C LYS A 15 -4.63 -11.10 8.21
N GLU A 16 -4.99 -10.71 9.43
CA GLU A 16 -5.86 -11.51 10.29
C GLU A 16 -7.21 -11.80 9.64
N LEU A 17 -7.88 -10.76 9.15
CA LEU A 17 -9.17 -10.90 8.47
C LEU A 17 -9.05 -11.66 7.15
N GLY A 18 -8.00 -11.39 6.38
CA GLY A 18 -7.73 -12.04 5.11
C GLY A 18 -7.48 -13.53 5.28
N MET A 19 -6.67 -13.94 6.25
CA MET A 19 -6.40 -15.35 6.56
C MET A 19 -7.67 -16.10 6.97
N ARG A 20 -8.49 -15.53 7.85
CA ARG A 20 -9.79 -16.12 8.21
C ARG A 20 -10.69 -16.38 6.99
N ASN A 21 -10.72 -15.41 6.04
CA ASN A 21 -11.49 -15.58 4.81
C ASN A 21 -10.90 -16.64 3.88
N LEU A 22 -9.58 -16.70 3.74
CA LEU A 22 -8.90 -17.74 2.97
C LEU A 22 -9.21 -19.14 3.52
N GLU A 23 -9.04 -19.33 4.82
CA GLU A 23 -9.35 -20.61 5.49
C GLU A 23 -10.81 -21.01 5.33
N ASN A 24 -11.74 -20.06 5.45
CA ASN A 24 -13.17 -20.32 5.22
C ASN A 24 -13.48 -20.74 3.78
N ILE A 25 -12.82 -20.12 2.77
CA ILE A 25 -13.01 -20.51 1.36
C ILE A 25 -12.45 -21.91 1.12
N ILE A 26 -11.24 -22.19 1.62
CA ILE A 26 -10.58 -23.49 1.50
C ILE A 26 -11.39 -24.60 2.18
N SER A 27 -11.90 -24.36 3.40
CA SER A 27 -12.71 -25.34 4.14
C SER A 27 -14.00 -25.74 3.42
N ARG A 28 -14.47 -24.91 2.50
CA ARG A 28 -15.61 -25.22 1.61
C ARG A 28 -15.20 -25.91 0.30
N GLY A 29 -13.94 -26.34 0.17
CA GLY A 29 -13.42 -26.98 -1.03
C GLY A 29 -13.29 -26.05 -2.24
N LYS A 30 -13.17 -24.73 -2.01
CA LYS A 30 -13.08 -23.74 -3.09
C LYS A 30 -11.67 -23.12 -3.14
N THR A 31 -11.24 -22.76 -4.34
CA THR A 31 -9.99 -22.01 -4.55
C THR A 31 -10.21 -20.54 -4.24
N PRO A 32 -9.47 -19.96 -3.29
CA PRO A 32 -9.55 -18.52 -3.02
C PRO A 32 -8.86 -17.72 -4.12
N ILE A 33 -9.47 -16.59 -4.48
CA ILE A 33 -8.91 -15.64 -5.44
C ILE A 33 -8.68 -14.31 -4.71
N ILE A 34 -7.43 -13.85 -4.69
CA ILE A 34 -7.05 -12.54 -4.17
C ILE A 34 -6.95 -11.59 -5.36
N ALA A 35 -7.88 -10.64 -5.44
CA ALA A 35 -7.88 -9.62 -6.49
C ALA A 35 -7.59 -8.23 -5.89
N GLY A 36 -6.59 -7.54 -6.44
CA GLY A 36 -6.24 -6.21 -5.95
C GLY A 36 -4.89 -5.72 -6.46
N GLY A 37 -4.40 -4.61 -5.90
CA GLY A 37 -3.15 -3.98 -6.34
C GLY A 37 -2.26 -3.47 -5.21
N THR A 38 -2.63 -3.69 -3.95
CA THR A 38 -1.80 -3.32 -2.80
C THR A 38 -0.80 -4.43 -2.49
N GLY A 39 0.41 -4.32 -3.06
CA GLY A 39 1.42 -5.36 -2.96
C GLY A 39 1.76 -5.78 -1.53
N LEU A 40 1.77 -4.83 -0.57
CA LEU A 40 1.98 -5.14 0.85
C LEU A 40 0.89 -6.07 1.40
N TYR A 41 -0.38 -5.85 1.02
CA TYR A 41 -1.51 -6.68 1.45
C TYR A 41 -1.43 -8.09 0.85
N ILE A 42 -1.08 -8.17 -0.43
CA ILE A 42 -0.89 -9.46 -1.10
C ILE A 42 0.25 -10.24 -0.42
N ASN A 43 1.40 -9.59 -0.18
CA ASN A 43 2.51 -10.24 0.52
C ASN A 43 2.15 -10.65 1.96
N ALA A 44 1.32 -9.86 2.65
CA ALA A 44 0.86 -10.21 4.00
C ALA A 44 0.14 -11.57 4.05
N LEU A 45 -0.58 -11.93 2.97
CA LEU A 45 -1.32 -13.20 2.87
C LEU A 45 -0.51 -14.32 2.21
N THR A 46 0.50 -13.98 1.38
CA THR A 46 1.17 -14.95 0.52
C THR A 46 2.66 -15.12 0.81
N CYS A 47 3.22 -14.37 1.73
CA CYS A 47 4.61 -14.47 2.15
C CYS A 47 4.71 -14.77 3.64
N ASN A 48 5.86 -15.29 4.04
CA ASN A 48 6.20 -15.47 5.46
C ASN A 48 6.53 -14.12 6.10
N MET A 49 5.52 -13.25 6.21
CA MET A 49 5.64 -11.93 6.84
C MET A 49 5.22 -11.98 8.30
N ASN A 50 6.13 -11.61 9.18
CA ASN A 50 5.81 -11.37 10.57
C ASN A 50 5.59 -9.86 10.78
N PHE A 51 4.39 -9.51 11.24
CA PHE A 51 4.13 -8.14 11.67
C PHE A 51 4.50 -8.01 13.14
N THR A 52 5.23 -6.94 13.44
CA THR A 52 5.59 -6.66 14.82
C THR A 52 4.33 -6.39 15.63
N GLU A 53 4.17 -7.06 16.76
CA GLU A 53 3.20 -6.70 17.80
C GLU A 53 3.54 -5.35 18.48
N SER A 54 4.43 -4.59 17.86
CA SER A 54 4.87 -3.29 18.36
C SER A 54 3.68 -2.33 18.37
N LYS A 55 3.19 -2.07 19.57
CA LYS A 55 2.17 -1.04 19.80
C LYS A 55 2.70 0.30 19.29
N LYS A 56 1.78 1.12 18.76
CA LYS A 56 2.12 2.49 18.39
C LYS A 56 2.53 3.27 19.64
N ASP A 57 3.63 4.01 19.52
CA ASP A 57 4.06 4.99 20.52
C ASP A 57 3.91 6.38 19.92
N GLU A 58 2.70 6.95 20.04
CA GLU A 58 2.36 8.24 19.44
C GLU A 58 3.22 9.39 20.01
N GLU A 59 3.59 9.33 21.28
CA GLU A 59 4.47 10.33 21.90
C GLU A 59 5.86 10.29 21.28
N TYR A 60 6.39 9.10 21.10
CA TYR A 60 7.71 8.93 20.49
C TYR A 60 7.71 9.28 19.00
N ARG A 61 6.65 8.95 18.27
CA ARG A 61 6.50 9.37 16.88
C ARG A 61 6.48 10.89 16.76
N LYS A 62 5.71 11.54 17.62
CA LYS A 62 5.66 13.00 17.67
C LYS A 62 7.03 13.59 17.98
N TYR A 63 7.69 13.09 19.02
CA TYR A 63 9.05 13.51 19.37
C TYR A 63 10.02 13.38 18.18
N LEU A 64 10.04 12.24 17.49
CA LEU A 64 10.90 12.04 16.32
C LEU A 64 10.50 12.95 15.15
N MET A 65 9.21 13.21 14.97
CA MET A 65 8.75 14.12 13.93
C MET A 65 9.20 15.56 14.22
N ASP A 66 9.05 16.03 15.46
CA ASP A 66 9.51 17.35 15.89
C ASP A 66 11.03 17.47 15.70
N LEU A 67 11.76 16.40 16.05
CA LEU A 67 13.21 16.33 15.86
C LEU A 67 13.62 16.41 14.36
N THR A 68 12.80 15.89 13.44
CA THR A 68 13.06 16.05 12.00
C THR A 68 12.88 17.49 11.54
N TYR A 69 11.98 18.27 12.15
CA TYR A 69 11.81 19.69 11.85
C TYR A 69 12.93 20.54 12.42
N GLU A 70 13.43 20.20 13.60
CA GLU A 70 14.48 20.97 14.28
C GLU A 70 15.89 20.68 13.69
N LYS A 71 16.22 19.42 13.45
CA LYS A 71 17.59 18.95 13.11
C LYS A 71 17.74 18.35 11.73
N GLY A 72 16.64 18.20 11.01
CA GLY A 72 16.63 17.59 9.67
C GLY A 72 16.46 16.08 9.67
N ASN A 73 16.11 15.56 8.47
CA ASN A 73 15.83 14.14 8.28
C ASN A 73 17.07 13.26 8.48
N GLU A 74 18.23 13.74 8.06
CA GLU A 74 19.51 13.03 8.16
C GLU A 74 19.86 12.76 9.63
N TYR A 75 19.63 13.72 10.50
CA TYR A 75 19.90 13.56 11.93
C TYR A 75 19.10 12.40 12.54
N VAL A 76 17.78 12.34 12.27
CA VAL A 76 16.93 11.26 12.78
C VAL A 76 17.26 9.92 12.11
N HIS A 77 17.64 9.95 10.83
CA HIS A 77 18.09 8.76 10.12
C HIS A 77 19.40 8.17 10.69
N GLU A 78 20.38 9.02 11.07
CA GLU A 78 21.62 8.58 11.70
C GLU A 78 21.38 7.80 13.02
N MET A 79 20.28 8.03 13.70
CA MET A 79 19.92 7.25 14.90
C MET A 79 19.72 5.75 14.61
N LEU A 80 19.40 5.37 13.37
CA LEU A 80 19.30 3.97 12.95
C LEU A 80 20.66 3.26 12.89
N LYS A 81 21.74 4.01 12.68
CA LYS A 81 23.07 3.45 12.37
C LYS A 81 23.59 2.45 13.40
N SER A 82 23.32 2.71 14.67
CA SER A 82 23.77 1.85 15.78
C SER A 82 22.79 0.75 16.15
N ILE A 83 21.49 0.92 15.84
CA ILE A 83 20.44 0.01 16.29
C ILE A 83 19.92 -0.91 15.20
N ASP A 84 19.95 -0.44 13.95
CA ASP A 84 19.53 -1.19 12.75
C ASP A 84 20.35 -0.77 11.52
N PRO A 85 21.60 -1.24 11.41
CA PRO A 85 22.48 -0.88 10.29
C PRO A 85 21.94 -1.30 8.91
N VAL A 86 21.05 -2.29 8.85
CA VAL A 86 20.41 -2.74 7.61
C VAL A 86 19.38 -1.71 7.17
N SER A 87 18.44 -1.35 8.06
CA SER A 87 17.47 -0.29 7.79
C SER A 87 18.13 1.06 7.50
N TYR A 88 19.24 1.38 8.17
CA TYR A 88 20.02 2.58 7.88
C TYR A 88 20.48 2.64 6.42
N ARG A 89 20.93 1.53 5.84
CA ARG A 89 21.38 1.46 4.44
C ARG A 89 20.22 1.44 3.43
N GLU A 90 19.10 0.83 3.81
CA GLU A 90 17.99 0.58 2.88
C GLU A 90 16.94 1.70 2.87
N ILE A 91 16.77 2.40 3.99
CA ILE A 91 15.75 3.44 4.12
C ILE A 91 16.39 4.80 3.81
N HIS A 92 15.87 5.47 2.79
CA HIS A 92 16.32 6.82 2.47
C HIS A 92 15.91 7.81 3.57
N PRO A 93 16.77 8.78 4.00
CA PRO A 93 16.47 9.75 5.07
C PRO A 93 15.16 10.51 4.87
N ASN A 94 14.81 10.85 3.63
CA ASN A 94 13.55 11.54 3.30
C ASN A 94 12.30 10.65 3.46
N ASN A 95 12.45 9.34 3.67
CA ASN A 95 11.35 8.47 4.01
C ASN A 95 11.07 8.49 5.52
N ARG A 96 10.74 9.70 6.04
CA ARG A 96 10.52 9.96 7.47
C ARG A 96 9.64 8.94 8.15
N LYS A 97 8.50 8.59 7.52
CA LYS A 97 7.55 7.62 8.09
C LYS A 97 8.22 6.26 8.35
N ARG A 98 9.06 5.79 7.43
CA ARG A 98 9.72 4.49 7.57
C ARG A 98 10.90 4.55 8.54
N VAL A 99 11.64 5.66 8.55
CA VAL A 99 12.71 5.91 9.55
C VAL A 99 12.11 5.91 10.96
N ILE A 100 11.06 6.71 11.19
CA ILE A 100 10.37 6.80 12.49
C ILE A 100 9.82 5.43 12.91
N ARG A 101 9.22 4.68 11.98
CA ARG A 101 8.72 3.32 12.28
C ARG A 101 9.82 2.36 12.70
N ALA A 102 10.97 2.40 12.06
CA ALA A 102 12.10 1.54 12.42
C ALA A 102 12.64 1.86 13.82
N LEU A 103 12.77 3.15 14.15
CA LEU A 103 13.17 3.59 15.49
C LEU A 103 12.15 3.22 16.56
N GLU A 104 10.85 3.38 16.25
CA GLU A 104 9.75 3.01 17.16
C GLU A 104 9.73 1.51 17.45
N VAL A 105 9.89 0.68 16.41
CA VAL A 105 9.93 -0.78 16.57
C VAL A 105 11.07 -1.17 17.50
N TYR A 106 12.27 -0.63 17.31
CA TYR A 106 13.39 -0.90 18.20
C TYR A 106 13.11 -0.46 19.63
N LYS A 107 12.57 0.76 19.83
CA LYS A 107 12.23 1.27 21.17
C LYS A 107 11.23 0.38 21.90
N THR A 108 10.21 -0.11 21.19
CA THR A 108 9.10 -0.86 21.81
C THR A 108 9.38 -2.34 21.98
N THR A 109 10.26 -2.93 21.16
CA THR A 109 10.49 -4.38 21.13
C THR A 109 11.92 -4.79 21.48
N GLY A 110 12.87 -3.86 21.43
CA GLY A 110 14.31 -4.15 21.55
C GLY A 110 14.94 -4.87 20.36
N LYS A 111 14.16 -5.13 19.28
CA LYS A 111 14.62 -5.79 18.06
C LYS A 111 14.70 -4.83 16.90
N ALA A 112 15.66 -5.03 15.99
CA ALA A 112 15.79 -4.21 14.80
C ALA A 112 14.60 -4.43 13.86
N PHE A 113 14.14 -3.35 13.20
CA PHE A 113 13.03 -3.42 12.24
C PHE A 113 13.35 -4.35 11.06
N SER A 114 14.61 -4.38 10.64
CA SER A 114 15.09 -5.26 9.58
C SER A 114 14.97 -6.75 9.92
N GLU A 115 15.01 -7.14 11.20
CA GLU A 115 14.92 -8.55 11.61
C GLU A 115 13.53 -9.17 11.37
N TYR A 116 12.48 -8.34 11.28
CA TYR A 116 11.11 -8.84 11.16
C TYR A 116 10.76 -9.34 9.74
N ASN A 117 11.47 -8.85 8.72
CA ASN A 117 11.20 -9.16 7.33
C ASN A 117 12.46 -9.55 6.54
N ALA A 118 13.52 -9.91 7.25
CA ALA A 118 14.75 -10.43 6.66
C ALA A 118 14.79 -11.95 6.78
N GLY A 119 14.99 -12.64 5.68
CA GLY A 119 15.22 -14.07 5.68
C GLY A 119 15.14 -14.67 4.28
N GLU A 120 15.89 -15.75 4.07
CA GLU A 120 15.89 -16.53 2.83
C GLU A 120 14.49 -17.07 2.49
N ASN A 121 13.62 -17.19 3.50
CA ASN A 121 12.29 -17.78 3.41
C ASN A 121 11.16 -16.77 3.30
N PHE A 122 11.44 -15.51 2.89
CA PHE A 122 10.40 -14.47 2.81
C PHE A 122 9.24 -14.86 1.88
N TYR A 123 9.54 -15.48 0.73
CA TYR A 123 8.53 -15.89 -0.24
C TYR A 123 7.96 -17.29 0.00
N GLU A 124 8.37 -17.97 1.07
CA GLU A 124 7.75 -19.23 1.46
C GLU A 124 6.28 -19.00 1.85
N SER A 125 5.43 -19.87 1.36
CA SER A 125 4.00 -19.84 1.61
C SER A 125 3.53 -21.26 1.95
N PRO A 126 2.56 -21.40 2.88
CA PRO A 126 1.90 -22.69 3.09
C PRO A 126 0.92 -23.04 1.95
N TYR A 127 0.72 -22.12 1.00
CA TYR A 127 -0.18 -22.26 -0.13
C TYR A 127 0.59 -22.39 -1.43
N ASP A 128 0.03 -23.12 -2.38
CA ASP A 128 0.45 -23.07 -3.77
C ASP A 128 -0.08 -21.77 -4.40
N ILE A 129 0.85 -20.89 -4.79
CA ILE A 129 0.52 -19.52 -5.21
C ILE A 129 0.69 -19.37 -6.72
N HIS A 130 -0.42 -19.20 -7.41
CA HIS A 130 -0.46 -18.77 -8.81
C HIS A 130 -0.63 -17.24 -8.88
N TYR A 131 0.45 -16.51 -9.19
CA TYR A 131 0.49 -15.06 -9.07
C TYR A 131 0.62 -14.39 -10.45
N PHE A 132 -0.45 -13.72 -10.86
CA PHE A 132 -0.51 -13.01 -12.14
C PHE A 132 -0.64 -11.51 -11.94
N VAL A 133 0.08 -10.75 -12.76
CA VAL A 133 -0.03 -9.28 -12.82
C VAL A 133 -0.36 -8.87 -14.24
N LEU A 134 -1.53 -8.27 -14.41
CA LEU A 134 -1.93 -7.69 -15.69
C LEU A 134 -1.14 -6.41 -15.92
N ASN A 135 -0.47 -6.33 -17.05
CA ASN A 135 0.32 -5.18 -17.46
C ASN A 135 -0.11 -4.71 -18.86
N MET A 136 0.32 -3.53 -19.23
CA MET A 136 0.14 -2.94 -20.57
C MET A 136 1.22 -1.90 -20.82
N ASP A 137 1.26 -1.36 -22.04
CA ASP A 137 2.10 -0.23 -22.36
C ASP A 137 1.89 0.94 -21.40
N ARG A 138 2.99 1.62 -21.08
CA ARG A 138 3.00 2.66 -20.05
C ARG A 138 2.18 3.88 -20.42
N GLU A 139 2.20 4.28 -21.69
CA GLU A 139 1.47 5.46 -22.16
C GLU A 139 -0.03 5.17 -22.12
N LYS A 140 -0.45 4.03 -22.64
CA LYS A 140 -1.84 3.56 -22.57
C LYS A 140 -2.34 3.43 -21.13
N LEU A 141 -1.49 2.92 -20.22
CA LEU A 141 -1.84 2.84 -18.80
C LEU A 141 -2.09 4.23 -18.21
N TYR A 142 -1.26 5.21 -18.55
CA TYR A 142 -1.40 6.58 -18.04
C TYR A 142 -2.64 7.27 -18.62
N GLU A 143 -2.95 7.07 -19.89
CA GLU A 143 -4.20 7.56 -20.50
C GLU A 143 -5.44 6.98 -19.79
N ARG A 144 -5.45 5.68 -19.55
CA ARG A 144 -6.54 5.02 -18.81
C ARG A 144 -6.67 5.50 -17.37
N ILE A 145 -5.55 5.76 -16.70
CA ILE A 145 -5.56 6.33 -15.34
C ILE A 145 -6.17 7.72 -15.36
N ASN A 146 -5.76 8.58 -16.29
CA ASN A 146 -6.29 9.92 -16.41
C ASN A 146 -7.80 9.90 -16.69
N LEU A 147 -8.23 9.14 -17.69
CA LEU A 147 -9.64 8.96 -18.03
C LEU A 147 -10.46 8.43 -16.84
N ARG A 148 -9.91 7.49 -16.07
CA ARG A 148 -10.58 6.98 -14.87
C ARG A 148 -10.81 8.08 -13.84
N VAL A 149 -9.87 9.00 -13.66
CA VAL A 149 -10.04 10.14 -12.73
C VAL A 149 -11.15 11.06 -13.21
N ASP A 150 -11.20 11.35 -14.53
CA ASP A 150 -12.28 12.17 -15.11
C ASP A 150 -13.65 11.51 -14.87
N ILE A 151 -13.78 10.21 -15.12
CA ILE A 151 -14.99 9.43 -14.82
C ILE A 151 -15.34 9.42 -13.33
N MET A 152 -14.36 9.38 -12.43
CA MET A 152 -14.61 9.47 -10.98
C MET A 152 -15.21 10.82 -10.60
N MET A 153 -14.72 11.91 -11.18
CA MET A 153 -15.30 13.24 -10.98
C MET A 153 -16.73 13.32 -11.50
N GLU A 154 -16.99 12.84 -12.70
CA GLU A 154 -18.33 12.77 -13.31
C GLU A 154 -19.31 11.92 -12.46
N LYS A 155 -18.81 10.86 -11.82
CA LYS A 155 -19.60 9.97 -10.96
C LYS A 155 -19.80 10.47 -9.53
N GLY A 156 -19.33 11.68 -9.21
CA GLY A 156 -19.61 12.35 -7.95
C GLY A 156 -18.55 12.18 -6.85
N LEU A 157 -17.27 11.98 -7.21
CA LEU A 157 -16.19 11.95 -6.22
C LEU A 157 -16.16 13.23 -5.37
N LEU A 158 -16.45 14.40 -5.95
CA LEU A 158 -16.52 15.65 -5.21
C LEU A 158 -17.66 15.61 -4.17
N ASP A 159 -18.86 15.20 -4.58
CA ASP A 159 -20.02 15.13 -3.70
C ASP A 159 -19.82 14.12 -2.56
N GLU A 160 -19.16 13.01 -2.84
CA GLU A 160 -18.76 12.02 -1.82
C GLU A 160 -17.83 12.65 -0.78
N CYS A 161 -16.80 13.37 -1.22
CA CYS A 161 -15.85 14.04 -0.32
C CYS A 161 -16.53 15.15 0.51
N ILE A 162 -17.48 15.90 -0.09
CA ILE A 162 -18.27 16.91 0.65
C ILE A 162 -19.06 16.25 1.78
N LYS A 163 -19.79 15.16 1.49
CA LYS A 163 -20.56 14.42 2.49
C LYS A 163 -19.67 13.87 3.60
N LEU A 164 -18.52 13.28 3.26
CA LEU A 164 -17.59 12.79 4.28
C LEU A 164 -17.06 13.91 5.17
N LYS A 165 -16.77 15.10 4.60
CA LYS A 165 -16.35 16.28 5.37
C LYS A 165 -17.47 16.79 6.29
N GLU A 166 -18.72 16.82 5.82
CA GLU A 166 -19.90 17.19 6.62
C GLU A 166 -20.14 16.20 7.78
N MET A 167 -19.80 14.92 7.60
CA MET A 167 -19.83 13.91 8.66
C MET A 167 -18.67 14.03 9.67
N GLY A 168 -17.76 15.00 9.49
CA GLY A 168 -16.64 15.31 10.38
C GLY A 168 -15.33 14.58 10.02
N TYR A 169 -15.28 13.83 8.91
CA TYR A 169 -14.05 13.22 8.44
C TYR A 169 -13.11 14.27 7.82
N ASN A 170 -11.84 14.22 8.18
CA ASN A 170 -10.87 15.25 7.82
C ASN A 170 -9.48 14.68 7.49
N SER A 171 -8.58 15.53 7.05
CA SER A 171 -7.24 15.18 6.58
C SER A 171 -6.32 14.55 7.63
N SER A 172 -6.65 14.57 8.92
CA SER A 172 -5.87 13.86 9.96
C SER A 172 -6.12 12.34 9.97
N MET A 173 -7.24 11.90 9.40
CA MET A 173 -7.64 10.48 9.38
C MET A 173 -6.91 9.72 8.26
N GLN A 174 -6.54 8.47 8.54
CA GLN A 174 -5.78 7.63 7.61
C GLN A 174 -6.53 7.39 6.29
N SER A 175 -7.83 7.11 6.35
CA SER A 175 -8.69 6.89 5.18
C SER A 175 -8.71 8.08 4.24
N MET A 176 -8.75 9.30 4.81
CA MET A 176 -8.82 10.55 4.06
C MET A 176 -7.47 10.97 3.45
N GLN A 177 -6.39 10.22 3.70
CA GLN A 177 -5.09 10.37 3.03
C GLN A 177 -5.00 9.57 1.72
N GLY A 178 -6.05 8.84 1.34
CA GLY A 178 -6.15 8.13 0.06
C GLY A 178 -6.10 9.09 -1.13
N ILE A 179 -5.51 8.62 -2.25
CA ILE A 179 -5.49 9.39 -3.52
C ILE A 179 -6.94 9.60 -3.97
N GLY A 180 -7.27 10.83 -4.25
CA GLY A 180 -8.63 11.30 -4.55
C GLY A 180 -9.20 12.09 -3.38
N TYR A 181 -9.31 11.49 -2.21
CA TYR A 181 -9.87 12.16 -1.02
C TYR A 181 -8.98 13.31 -0.53
N LYS A 182 -7.68 13.06 -0.39
CA LYS A 182 -6.73 14.03 0.09
C LYS A 182 -6.71 15.31 -0.75
N GLU A 183 -6.68 15.16 -2.06
CA GLU A 183 -6.58 16.28 -3.00
C GLU A 183 -7.90 17.07 -3.04
N ILE A 184 -9.05 16.39 -3.00
CA ILE A 184 -10.36 17.06 -2.92
C ILE A 184 -10.52 17.79 -1.58
N LEU A 185 -10.05 17.23 -0.46
CA LEU A 185 -10.05 17.95 0.82
C LEU A 185 -9.22 19.24 0.75
N TYR A 186 -8.05 19.23 0.09
CA TYR A 186 -7.26 20.47 -0.10
C TYR A 186 -8.04 21.54 -0.88
N TYR A 187 -8.80 21.13 -1.90
CA TYR A 187 -9.70 22.04 -2.60
C TYR A 187 -10.81 22.57 -1.68
N LEU A 188 -11.47 21.70 -0.92
CA LEU A 188 -12.55 22.07 -0.01
C LEU A 188 -12.10 22.93 1.19
N GLU A 189 -10.81 22.95 1.47
CA GLU A 189 -10.15 23.81 2.45
C GLU A 189 -9.68 25.15 1.84
N GLY A 190 -9.84 25.35 0.53
CA GLY A 190 -9.46 26.57 -0.18
C GLY A 190 -7.97 26.70 -0.47
N ASN A 191 -7.20 25.59 -0.35
CA ASN A 191 -5.75 25.60 -0.55
C ASN A 191 -5.36 25.58 -2.04
N ILE A 192 -6.18 24.98 -2.89
CA ILE A 192 -5.96 24.79 -4.33
C ILE A 192 -7.29 24.89 -5.08
N SER A 193 -7.25 25.06 -6.40
CA SER A 193 -8.42 24.99 -7.28
C SER A 193 -8.88 23.54 -7.48
N LEU A 194 -10.11 23.33 -7.97
CA LEU A 194 -10.61 22.00 -8.32
C LEU A 194 -9.81 21.37 -9.47
N GLU A 195 -9.40 22.16 -10.45
CA GLU A 195 -8.58 21.72 -11.58
C GLU A 195 -7.23 21.21 -11.09
N GLU A 196 -6.56 21.95 -10.21
CA GLU A 196 -5.31 21.54 -9.58
C GLU A 196 -5.48 20.23 -8.79
N ALA A 197 -6.59 20.09 -8.04
CA ALA A 197 -6.89 18.86 -7.30
C ALA A 197 -7.00 17.66 -8.25
N VAL A 198 -7.74 17.79 -9.35
CA VAL A 198 -7.90 16.72 -10.37
C VAL A 198 -6.54 16.35 -10.98
N ASP A 199 -5.72 17.33 -11.33
CA ASP A 199 -4.38 17.07 -11.87
C ASP A 199 -3.47 16.37 -10.86
N MET A 200 -3.54 16.75 -9.60
CA MET A 200 -2.81 16.08 -8.52
C MET A 200 -3.27 14.62 -8.34
N ILE A 201 -4.57 14.34 -8.46
CA ILE A 201 -5.12 12.97 -8.41
C ILE A 201 -4.58 12.15 -9.57
N LYS A 202 -4.61 12.69 -10.81
CA LYS A 202 -4.06 12.02 -12.00
C LYS A 202 -2.56 11.71 -11.80
N GLN A 203 -1.79 12.69 -11.38
CA GLN A 203 -0.36 12.52 -11.13
C GLN A 203 -0.08 11.51 -10.01
N GLY A 204 -0.81 11.61 -8.89
CA GLY A 204 -0.70 10.70 -7.75
C GLY A 204 -1.00 9.25 -8.15
N SER A 205 -2.03 9.05 -8.97
CA SER A 205 -2.44 7.73 -9.49
C SER A 205 -1.40 7.14 -10.45
N ARG A 206 -0.80 7.93 -11.36
CA ARG A 206 0.30 7.49 -12.23
C ARG A 206 1.53 7.10 -11.39
N ASN A 207 1.87 7.88 -10.38
CA ASN A 207 2.97 7.57 -9.47
C ASN A 207 2.69 6.30 -8.66
N TYR A 208 1.44 6.06 -8.28
CA TYR A 208 1.04 4.84 -7.59
C TYR A 208 1.21 3.62 -8.51
N ALA A 209 0.74 3.68 -9.75
CA ALA A 209 0.92 2.61 -10.74
C ALA A 209 2.41 2.28 -10.98
N LYS A 210 3.29 3.29 -11.05
CA LYS A 210 4.73 3.09 -11.13
C LYS A 210 5.28 2.33 -9.90
N ARG A 211 4.80 2.68 -8.69
CA ARG A 211 5.21 1.98 -7.47
C ARG A 211 4.70 0.54 -7.44
N GLN A 212 3.46 0.27 -7.90
CA GLN A 212 2.92 -1.08 -8.02
C GLN A 212 3.79 -1.96 -8.91
N LEU A 213 4.11 -1.50 -10.13
CA LEU A 213 4.97 -2.25 -11.05
C LEU A 213 6.37 -2.50 -10.46
N THR A 214 6.95 -1.52 -9.78
CA THR A 214 8.24 -1.69 -9.10
C THR A 214 8.16 -2.73 -7.98
N TRP A 215 7.05 -2.79 -7.26
CA TRP A 215 6.82 -3.77 -6.21
C TRP A 215 6.72 -5.18 -6.79
N PHE A 216 5.83 -5.37 -7.74
CA PHE A 216 5.56 -6.70 -8.33
C PHE A 216 6.75 -7.27 -9.10
N LYS A 217 7.59 -6.44 -9.72
CA LYS A 217 8.83 -6.88 -10.39
C LYS A 217 9.88 -7.49 -9.45
N ARG A 218 9.77 -7.26 -8.14
CA ARG A 218 10.69 -7.83 -7.14
C ARG A 218 10.28 -9.22 -6.68
N ASP A 219 9.04 -9.60 -6.87
CA ASP A 219 8.53 -10.91 -6.47
C ASP A 219 8.78 -11.93 -7.58
N PRO A 220 9.63 -12.96 -7.35
CA PRO A 220 9.98 -13.94 -8.36
C PRO A 220 8.82 -14.86 -8.76
N ARG A 221 7.74 -14.90 -7.97
CA ARG A 221 6.55 -15.72 -8.24
C ARG A 221 5.63 -15.09 -9.29
N VAL A 222 5.80 -13.78 -9.56
CA VAL A 222 4.90 -13.02 -10.44
C VAL A 222 5.08 -13.40 -11.90
N LYS A 223 3.97 -13.75 -12.54
CA LYS A 223 3.83 -13.93 -13.98
C LYS A 223 3.12 -12.71 -14.56
N PHE A 224 3.84 -11.90 -15.35
CA PHE A 224 3.26 -10.74 -16.02
C PHE A 224 2.51 -11.16 -17.28
N LEU A 225 1.26 -10.73 -17.41
CA LEU A 225 0.41 -10.94 -18.57
C LEU A 225 0.16 -9.59 -19.26
N ASP A 226 0.64 -9.49 -20.48
CA ASP A 226 0.55 -8.26 -21.25
C ASP A 226 -0.79 -8.16 -21.99
N LYS A 227 -1.59 -7.16 -21.62
CA LYS A 227 -2.91 -6.89 -22.20
C LYS A 227 -2.87 -6.23 -23.56
N ASP A 228 -1.71 -5.80 -24.04
CA ASP A 228 -1.56 -5.26 -25.38
C ASP A 228 -1.31 -6.35 -26.42
N SER A 229 -0.75 -7.47 -26.01
CA SER A 229 -0.43 -8.62 -26.86
C SER A 229 -1.40 -9.79 -26.70
N LEU A 230 -2.10 -9.89 -25.56
CA LEU A 230 -3.01 -10.99 -25.26
C LEU A 230 -4.47 -10.50 -25.16
N SER A 231 -5.37 -11.21 -25.84
CA SER A 231 -6.81 -11.03 -25.67
C SER A 231 -7.28 -11.51 -24.28
N TYR A 232 -8.51 -11.16 -23.91
CA TYR A 232 -9.12 -11.62 -22.68
C TYR A 232 -9.15 -13.15 -22.56
N ASP A 233 -9.54 -13.84 -23.65
CA ASP A 233 -9.66 -15.30 -23.66
C ASP A 233 -8.28 -15.98 -23.59
N GLU A 234 -7.25 -15.42 -24.21
CA GLU A 234 -5.89 -15.92 -24.09
C GLU A 234 -5.34 -15.79 -22.66
N ILE A 235 -5.61 -14.66 -22.01
CA ILE A 235 -5.25 -14.44 -20.61
C ILE A 235 -5.98 -15.44 -19.72
N LEU A 236 -7.29 -15.63 -19.89
CA LEU A 236 -8.09 -16.56 -19.11
C LEU A 236 -7.61 -18.01 -19.31
N ASN A 237 -7.38 -18.42 -20.55
CA ASN A 237 -6.85 -19.76 -20.86
C ASN A 237 -5.45 -19.98 -20.30
N TYR A 238 -4.60 -18.96 -20.28
CA TYR A 238 -3.29 -19.04 -19.66
C TYR A 238 -3.40 -19.31 -18.16
N ILE A 239 -4.26 -18.55 -17.47
CA ILE A 239 -4.49 -18.69 -16.03
C ILE A 239 -5.04 -20.09 -15.72
N ILE A 240 -6.06 -20.57 -16.45
CA ILE A 240 -6.67 -21.89 -16.23
C ILE A 240 -5.62 -22.99 -16.41
N LYS A 241 -4.85 -22.98 -17.49
CA LYS A 241 -3.79 -23.96 -17.74
C LYS A 241 -2.69 -23.96 -16.68
N ASP A 242 -2.45 -22.83 -16.05
CA ASP A 242 -1.45 -22.73 -14.99
C ASP A 242 -1.97 -23.32 -13.67
N LEU A 243 -3.28 -23.20 -13.42
CA LEU A 243 -3.95 -23.78 -12.25
C LEU A 243 -4.13 -25.32 -12.35
N GLU A 244 -3.99 -25.90 -13.54
CA GLU A 244 -4.11 -27.35 -13.77
C GLU A 244 -2.77 -28.11 -13.61
N LYS A 245 -1.67 -27.38 -13.36
CA LYS A 245 -0.31 -27.96 -13.18
C LYS A 245 -0.08 -28.37 -11.75
#